data_b93a55fc28c9344624d1270b793574e3
#
_entry.id   b93a55fc28c9344624d1270b793574e3
#
_cell.length_a   1.000
_cell.length_b   1.000
_cell.length_c   1.000
_cell.angle_alpha   90.00
_cell.angle_beta   90.00
_cell.angle_gamma   90.00
#
_symmetry.space_group_name_H-M   'P 1'
#
loop_
_entity.id
_entity.type
_entity.pdbx_description
1 polymer ?
#
loop_
_entity_poly.entity_id
_entity_poly.type
_entity_poly.pdbx_seq_one_letter_code
_entity_poly.pdbx_strand_id
1 'polypeptide(L)'
;MTNTALYEKLSLAMKSCSYIEKTGENTFHGYSYVTSSDVLERVNDALTSVGLITAVTPTLLDLREVQTAKGNIDKHATISVTISIIDVETGESVQISGIGSGQDSGDKAIMKAETAAIKYAYMLSFCIATGDDPEADNTTDLNTQVIPPKTSTTRQPAKPNQLMVSDALHCADCGCTID
;
A
#
# COMPACT_ATOMS: atom_id res chain seq x y z
N MET A 1 30.55 11.73 19.54
CA MET A 1 30.30 10.80 20.66
C MET A 1 29.39 9.70 20.11
N THR A 2 29.69 8.45 20.36
CA THR A 2 28.93 7.31 19.82
C THR A 2 27.63 7.16 20.61
N ASN A 3 26.48 7.09 19.94
CA ASN A 3 25.13 6.90 20.52
C ASN A 3 24.97 5.53 21.20
N THR A 4 25.97 5.05 21.92
CA THR A 4 25.99 3.70 22.50
C THR A 4 24.84 3.50 23.47
N ALA A 5 24.54 4.51 24.30
CA ALA A 5 23.46 4.43 25.29
C ALA A 5 22.05 4.29 24.63
N LEU A 6 21.76 5.04 23.57
CA LEU A 6 20.50 4.92 22.84
C LEU A 6 20.34 3.51 22.23
N TYR A 7 21.39 2.98 21.61
CA TYR A 7 21.34 1.65 21.02
C TYR A 7 21.24 0.52 22.04
N GLU A 8 21.84 0.68 23.21
CA GLU A 8 21.66 -0.25 24.35
C GLU A 8 20.20 -0.26 24.82
N LYS A 9 19.59 0.92 25.02
CA LYS A 9 18.17 1.05 25.36
C LYS A 9 17.25 0.44 24.29
N LEU A 10 17.53 0.69 23.01
CA LEU A 10 16.80 0.08 21.89
C LEU A 10 16.91 -1.45 21.89
N SER A 11 18.09 -1.99 22.12
CA SER A 11 18.31 -3.44 22.20
C SER A 11 17.48 -4.08 23.32
N LEU A 12 17.39 -3.42 24.49
CA LEU A 12 16.55 -3.88 25.60
C LEU A 12 15.06 -3.82 25.25
N ALA A 13 14.60 -2.72 24.64
CA ALA A 13 13.21 -2.58 24.19
C ALA A 13 12.83 -3.67 23.17
N MET A 14 13.67 -3.89 22.15
CA MET A 14 13.45 -4.93 21.14
C MET A 14 13.36 -6.33 21.78
N LYS A 15 14.23 -6.62 22.74
CA LYS A 15 14.21 -7.89 23.46
C LYS A 15 12.92 -8.11 24.25
N SER A 16 12.36 -7.06 24.84
CA SER A 16 11.13 -7.15 25.66
C SER A 16 9.86 -7.32 24.83
N CYS A 17 9.85 -6.91 23.56
CA CYS A 17 8.70 -7.02 22.65
C CYS A 17 8.96 -7.93 21.44
N SER A 18 9.82 -8.94 21.57
CA SER A 18 10.22 -9.81 20.46
C SER A 18 9.11 -10.70 19.88
N TYR A 19 8.02 -10.90 20.60
CA TYR A 19 6.88 -11.71 20.19
C TYR A 19 5.56 -11.09 20.66
N ILE A 20 4.55 -11.10 19.80
CA ILE A 20 3.18 -10.67 20.09
C ILE A 20 2.20 -11.74 19.59
N GLU A 21 1.31 -12.18 20.49
CA GLU A 21 0.26 -13.12 20.15
C GLU A 21 -0.83 -12.46 19.30
N LYS A 22 -1.49 -13.26 18.46
CA LYS A 22 -2.62 -12.84 17.64
C LYS A 22 -3.89 -12.84 18.47
N THR A 23 -4.48 -11.68 18.70
CA THR A 23 -5.74 -11.51 19.42
C THR A 23 -6.91 -11.19 18.49
N GLY A 24 -6.62 -10.66 17.29
CA GLY A 24 -7.64 -10.33 16.29
C GLY A 24 -8.05 -11.54 15.46
N GLU A 25 -9.33 -11.63 15.15
CA GLU A 25 -9.90 -12.65 14.26
C GLU A 25 -10.61 -11.99 13.07
N ASN A 26 -10.27 -12.42 11.87
CA ASN A 26 -11.05 -12.10 10.68
C ASN A 26 -11.96 -13.29 10.35
N THR A 27 -13.20 -13.22 10.85
CA THR A 27 -14.19 -14.30 10.68
C THR A 27 -14.63 -14.48 9.23
N PHE A 28 -14.50 -13.44 8.39
CA PHE A 28 -14.87 -13.50 6.98
C PHE A 28 -13.84 -14.30 6.15
N HIS A 29 -12.56 -14.15 6.46
CA HIS A 29 -11.47 -14.85 5.77
C HIS A 29 -10.88 -16.02 6.57
N GLY A 30 -11.30 -16.21 7.83
CA GLY A 30 -10.92 -17.35 8.65
C GLY A 30 -9.47 -17.34 9.13
N TYR A 31 -8.87 -16.17 9.36
CA TYR A 31 -7.51 -16.06 9.89
C TYR A 31 -7.43 -15.15 11.13
N SER A 32 -6.46 -15.45 12.02
CA SER A 32 -6.12 -14.63 13.18
C SER A 32 -4.98 -13.66 12.82
N TYR A 33 -4.98 -12.48 13.40
CA TYR A 33 -3.94 -11.48 13.16
C TYR A 33 -3.61 -10.69 14.45
N VAL A 34 -2.43 -10.09 14.48
CA VAL A 34 -2.04 -9.17 15.55
C VAL A 34 -2.72 -7.82 15.29
N THR A 35 -3.43 -7.31 16.29
CA THR A 35 -4.10 -6.01 16.17
C THR A 35 -3.11 -4.86 16.28
N SER A 36 -3.49 -3.68 15.79
CA SER A 36 -2.67 -2.48 15.99
C SER A 36 -2.59 -2.08 17.46
N SER A 37 -3.63 -2.36 18.24
CA SER A 37 -3.66 -2.12 19.68
C SER A 37 -2.59 -2.94 20.41
N ASP A 38 -2.51 -4.24 20.13
CA ASP A 38 -1.51 -5.13 20.74
C ASP A 38 -0.09 -4.66 20.47
N VAL A 39 0.19 -4.25 19.22
CA VAL A 39 1.53 -3.75 18.85
C VAL A 39 1.84 -2.44 19.57
N LEU A 40 0.91 -1.48 19.56
CA LEU A 40 1.13 -0.18 20.18
C LEU A 40 1.32 -0.29 21.69
N GLU A 41 0.50 -1.10 22.37
CA GLU A 41 0.62 -1.33 23.81
C GLU A 41 1.98 -1.95 24.15
N ARG A 42 2.33 -3.05 23.45
CA ARG A 42 3.57 -3.78 23.72
C ARG A 42 4.82 -2.95 23.44
N VAL A 43 4.83 -2.20 22.35
CA VAL A 43 5.96 -1.33 22.00
C VAL A 43 6.05 -0.13 22.92
N ASN A 44 4.92 0.47 23.31
CA ASN A 44 4.91 1.56 24.28
C ASN A 44 5.53 1.14 25.61
N ASP A 45 5.12 -0.01 26.15
CA ASP A 45 5.69 -0.56 27.40
C ASP A 45 7.19 -0.81 27.27
N ALA A 46 7.60 -1.41 26.15
CA ALA A 46 9.00 -1.71 25.89
C ALA A 46 9.87 -0.44 25.86
N LEU A 47 9.42 0.59 25.12
CA LEU A 47 10.18 1.84 24.98
C LEU A 47 10.20 2.66 26.26
N THR A 48 9.06 2.84 26.90
CA THR A 48 8.94 3.67 28.11
C THR A 48 9.68 3.05 29.30
N SER A 49 9.75 1.71 29.39
CA SER A 49 10.50 1.01 30.43
C SER A 49 12.01 1.32 30.43
N VAL A 50 12.55 1.75 29.28
CA VAL A 50 13.97 2.11 29.12
C VAL A 50 14.20 3.61 28.91
N GLY A 51 13.15 4.45 29.11
CA GLY A 51 13.25 5.90 28.98
C GLY A 51 13.32 6.40 27.55
N LEU A 52 12.65 5.69 26.61
CA LEU A 52 12.49 6.13 25.23
C LEU A 52 11.06 6.59 24.98
N ILE A 53 10.91 7.64 24.18
CA ILE A 53 9.60 8.16 23.71
C ILE A 53 9.57 8.21 22.19
N THR A 54 8.38 8.38 21.62
CA THR A 54 8.20 8.42 20.16
C THR A 54 7.43 9.65 19.71
N ALA A 55 7.79 10.14 18.50
CA ALA A 55 7.05 11.14 17.77
C ALA A 55 6.78 10.61 16.35
N VAL A 56 5.52 10.62 15.93
CA VAL A 56 5.09 10.10 14.62
C VAL A 56 4.77 11.25 13.68
N THR A 57 5.32 11.18 12.47
CA THR A 57 5.04 12.13 11.38
C THR A 57 4.49 11.37 10.18
N PRO A 58 3.18 11.45 9.92
CA PRO A 58 2.57 10.84 8.74
C PRO A 58 2.76 11.72 7.50
N THR A 59 2.85 11.07 6.34
CA THR A 59 2.87 11.71 5.02
C THR A 59 1.92 10.97 4.09
N LEU A 60 0.91 11.66 3.57
CA LEU A 60 0.00 11.10 2.58
C LEU A 60 0.74 10.97 1.24
N LEU A 61 0.87 9.74 0.73
CA LEU A 61 1.50 9.45 -0.55
C LEU A 61 0.49 9.40 -1.69
N ASP A 62 -0.67 8.80 -1.46
CA ASP A 62 -1.73 8.65 -2.46
C ASP A 62 -3.11 8.60 -1.80
N LEU A 63 -4.09 9.20 -2.47
CA LEU A 63 -5.50 9.09 -2.14
C LEU A 63 -6.31 9.07 -3.42
N ARG A 64 -6.94 7.96 -3.71
CA ARG A 64 -7.70 7.76 -4.94
C ARG A 64 -9.01 7.04 -4.70
N GLU A 65 -9.94 7.19 -5.62
CA GLU A 65 -11.15 6.38 -5.68
C GLU A 65 -10.86 5.07 -6.42
N VAL A 66 -11.39 3.98 -5.89
CA VAL A 66 -11.27 2.65 -6.48
C VAL A 66 -12.66 2.02 -6.58
N GLN A 67 -12.96 1.40 -7.72
CA GLN A 67 -14.20 0.69 -7.90
C GLN A 67 -14.08 -0.73 -7.32
N THR A 68 -14.98 -1.10 -6.44
CA THR A 68 -15.06 -2.45 -5.87
C THR A 68 -15.67 -3.42 -6.89
N ALA A 69 -15.48 -4.72 -6.67
CA ALA A 69 -16.07 -5.78 -7.51
C ALA A 69 -17.62 -5.70 -7.58
N LYS A 70 -18.26 -5.08 -6.58
CA LYS A 70 -19.72 -4.86 -6.54
C LYS A 70 -20.17 -3.56 -7.20
N GLY A 71 -19.23 -2.79 -7.79
CA GLY A 71 -19.51 -1.52 -8.47
C GLY A 71 -19.56 -0.30 -7.56
N ASN A 72 -19.38 -0.46 -6.24
CA ASN A 72 -19.30 0.67 -5.32
C ASN A 72 -17.97 1.40 -5.47
N ILE A 73 -17.94 2.69 -5.08
CA ILE A 73 -16.72 3.49 -5.06
C ILE A 73 -16.23 3.56 -3.63
N ASP A 74 -15.00 3.13 -3.39
CA ASP A 74 -14.29 3.25 -2.13
C ASP A 74 -13.13 4.24 -2.28
N LYS A 75 -12.66 4.79 -1.18
CA LYS A 75 -11.41 5.55 -1.11
C LYS A 75 -10.27 4.62 -0.70
N HIS A 76 -9.17 4.69 -1.42
CA HIS A 76 -7.93 3.98 -1.10
C HIS A 76 -6.85 5.01 -0.80
N ALA A 77 -6.28 4.94 0.40
CA ALA A 77 -5.19 5.79 0.83
C ALA A 77 -3.91 4.99 1.01
N THR A 78 -2.77 5.61 0.72
CA THR A 78 -1.43 5.10 1.04
C THR A 78 -0.69 6.17 1.82
N ILE A 79 -0.18 5.79 3.00
CA ILE A 79 0.54 6.69 3.92
C ILE A 79 1.91 6.11 4.23
N SER A 80 2.91 6.97 4.23
CA SER A 80 4.20 6.73 4.86
C SER A 80 4.22 7.37 6.24
N VAL A 81 4.84 6.71 7.22
CA VAL A 81 5.10 7.29 8.52
C VAL A 81 6.61 7.29 8.80
N THR A 82 7.09 8.36 9.40
CA THR A 82 8.42 8.43 10.02
C THR A 82 8.20 8.52 11.52
N ILE A 83 8.81 7.62 12.27
CA ILE A 83 8.73 7.56 13.74
C ILE A 83 10.11 7.86 14.30
N SER A 84 10.22 8.97 15.00
CA SER A 84 11.44 9.32 15.76
C SER A 84 11.36 8.67 17.14
N ILE A 85 12.32 7.83 17.48
CA ILE A 85 12.50 7.25 18.83
C ILE A 85 13.57 8.08 19.53
N ILE A 86 13.22 8.70 20.64
CA ILE A 86 14.01 9.74 21.30
C ILE A 86 14.34 9.28 22.70
N ASP A 87 15.61 9.37 23.09
CA ASP A 87 16.07 9.16 24.47
C ASP A 87 15.75 10.41 25.29
N VAL A 88 14.98 10.26 26.37
CA VAL A 88 14.56 11.38 27.22
C VAL A 88 15.70 12.00 28.00
N GLU A 89 16.79 11.28 28.24
CA GLU A 89 17.96 11.77 29.01
C GLU A 89 18.92 12.57 28.14
N THR A 90 19.17 12.11 26.92
CA THR A 90 20.19 12.70 26.04
C THR A 90 19.61 13.57 24.93
N GLY A 91 18.33 13.39 24.58
CA GLY A 91 17.69 13.99 23.41
C GLY A 91 18.16 13.38 22.07
N GLU A 92 19.04 12.39 22.11
CA GLU A 92 19.44 11.66 20.90
C GLU A 92 18.27 10.87 20.33
N SER A 93 18.25 10.69 19.02
CA SER A 93 17.15 10.00 18.35
C SER A 93 17.60 9.14 17.20
N VAL A 94 16.80 8.12 16.91
CA VAL A 94 16.87 7.30 15.70
C VAL A 94 15.50 7.32 15.02
N GLN A 95 15.48 7.19 13.72
CA GLN A 95 14.24 7.16 12.94
C GLN A 95 14.00 5.78 12.36
N ILE A 96 12.75 5.34 12.43
CA ILE A 96 12.20 4.20 11.70
C ILE A 96 11.09 4.68 10.78
N SER A 97 10.75 3.90 9.77
CA SER A 97 9.70 4.26 8.83
C SER A 97 8.86 3.05 8.44
N GLY A 98 7.66 3.33 7.97
CA GLY A 98 6.75 2.31 7.45
C GLY A 98 5.78 2.89 6.42
N ILE A 99 5.21 2.00 5.61
CA ILE A 99 4.18 2.34 4.65
C ILE A 99 2.97 1.46 4.93
N GLY A 100 1.78 2.06 4.85
CA GLY A 100 0.52 1.36 5.02
C GLY A 100 -0.51 1.83 4.01
N SER A 101 -1.43 0.94 3.68
CA SER A 101 -2.57 1.27 2.83
C SER A 101 -3.87 0.92 3.55
N GLY A 102 -4.93 1.69 3.24
CA GLY A 102 -6.24 1.48 3.80
C GLY A 102 -7.31 1.79 2.78
N GLN A 103 -8.36 0.97 2.78
CA GLN A 103 -9.53 1.15 1.93
C GLN A 103 -10.79 1.29 2.78
N ASP A 104 -11.65 2.22 2.42
CA ASP A 104 -12.91 2.47 3.12
C ASP A 104 -13.93 3.12 2.18
N SER A 105 -15.19 2.74 2.30
CA SER A 105 -16.28 3.34 1.54
C SER A 105 -16.67 4.75 2.01
N GLY A 106 -16.21 5.16 3.18
CA GLY A 106 -16.48 6.48 3.79
C GLY A 106 -15.22 7.34 3.92
N ASP A 107 -14.99 7.85 5.14
CA ASP A 107 -13.95 8.82 5.46
C ASP A 107 -12.70 8.22 6.15
N LYS A 108 -12.71 6.91 6.44
CA LYS A 108 -11.70 6.27 7.29
C LYS A 108 -10.49 5.70 6.54
N ALA A 109 -10.42 5.84 5.21
CA ALA A 109 -9.32 5.26 4.43
C ALA A 109 -7.93 5.75 4.91
N ILE A 110 -7.79 7.06 5.17
CA ILE A 110 -6.54 7.66 5.66
C ILE A 110 -6.18 7.11 7.04
N MET A 111 -7.12 7.07 7.99
CA MET A 111 -6.86 6.56 9.34
C MET A 111 -6.50 5.08 9.36
N LYS A 112 -7.13 4.27 8.49
CA LYS A 112 -6.78 2.86 8.31
C LYS A 112 -5.36 2.70 7.77
N ALA A 113 -4.99 3.51 6.77
CA ALA A 113 -3.65 3.49 6.17
C ALA A 113 -2.57 3.91 7.18
N GLU A 114 -2.81 4.97 7.95
CA GLU A 114 -1.90 5.46 8.99
C GLU A 114 -1.69 4.41 10.10
N THR A 115 -2.78 3.85 10.59
CA THR A 115 -2.72 2.78 11.61
C THR A 115 -1.93 1.57 11.13
N ALA A 116 -2.12 1.16 9.87
CA ALA A 116 -1.36 0.08 9.25
C ALA A 116 0.13 0.45 9.12
N ALA A 117 0.44 1.67 8.66
CA ALA A 117 1.81 2.13 8.51
C ALA A 117 2.58 2.12 9.84
N ILE A 118 1.98 2.64 10.92
CA ILE A 118 2.59 2.65 12.26
C ILE A 118 2.83 1.23 12.77
N LYS A 119 1.82 0.36 12.67
CA LYS A 119 1.91 -1.04 13.10
C LYS A 119 3.08 -1.75 12.41
N TYR A 120 3.17 -1.67 11.08
CA TYR A 120 4.22 -2.34 10.33
C TYR A 120 5.59 -1.68 10.50
N ALA A 121 5.65 -0.35 10.71
CA ALA A 121 6.89 0.32 11.05
C ALA A 121 7.53 -0.29 12.31
N TYR A 122 6.75 -0.46 13.38
CA TYR A 122 7.25 -1.09 14.61
C TYR A 122 7.56 -2.57 14.44
N MET A 123 6.64 -3.35 13.87
CA MET A 123 6.82 -4.79 13.73
C MET A 123 8.10 -5.14 12.96
N LEU A 124 8.35 -4.48 11.85
CA LEU A 124 9.50 -4.76 11.00
C LEU A 124 10.81 -4.21 11.62
N SER A 125 10.78 -2.97 12.14
CA SER A 125 11.98 -2.34 12.70
C SER A 125 12.45 -3.00 14.00
N PHE A 126 11.52 -3.55 14.79
CA PHE A 126 11.82 -4.24 16.04
C PHE A 126 11.92 -5.77 15.88
N CYS A 127 11.76 -6.28 14.65
CA CYS A 127 11.77 -7.71 14.34
C CYS A 127 10.77 -8.51 15.20
N ILE A 128 9.55 -7.96 15.38
CA ILE A 128 8.52 -8.59 16.22
C ILE A 128 7.92 -9.78 15.47
N ALA A 129 8.09 -10.98 16.03
CA ALA A 129 7.48 -12.18 15.48
C ALA A 129 6.02 -12.32 15.90
N THR A 130 5.18 -12.82 15.01
CA THR A 130 3.74 -13.05 15.25
C THR A 130 3.32 -14.51 15.05
N GLY A 131 4.28 -15.38 14.75
CA GLY A 131 4.03 -16.79 14.44
C GLY A 131 3.45 -17.03 13.04
N ASP A 132 3.41 -16.01 12.17
CA ASP A 132 3.08 -16.13 10.75
C ASP A 132 4.32 -16.11 9.90
N ASP A 133 4.28 -16.94 8.88
CA ASP A 133 5.11 -16.77 7.70
C ASP A 133 4.21 -16.22 6.57
N PRO A 134 4.34 -14.93 6.20
CA PRO A 134 3.54 -14.37 5.11
C PRO A 134 3.78 -15.07 3.76
N GLU A 135 4.90 -15.75 3.60
CA GLU A 135 5.23 -16.51 2.39
C GLU A 135 4.56 -17.90 2.38
N ALA A 136 4.03 -18.35 3.51
CA ALA A 136 3.30 -19.63 3.61
C ALA A 136 1.83 -19.55 3.17
N ASP A 137 1.36 -18.41 2.64
CA ASP A 137 0.00 -18.23 2.13
C ASP A 137 -0.18 -18.91 0.76
N ASN A 138 -0.46 -20.20 0.79
CA ASN A 138 -0.75 -21.01 -0.41
C ASN A 138 -2.09 -20.64 -1.08
N THR A 139 -2.92 -19.76 -0.47
CA THR A 139 -4.25 -19.43 -1.00
C THR A 139 -4.21 -18.29 -2.00
N THR A 140 -3.27 -17.38 -1.89
CA THR A 140 -3.08 -16.27 -2.83
C THR A 140 -2.62 -16.80 -4.19
N ASP A 141 -1.73 -17.78 -4.22
CA ASP A 141 -1.22 -18.38 -5.46
C ASP A 141 -2.31 -19.16 -6.23
N LEU A 142 -3.26 -19.77 -5.52
CA LEU A 142 -4.39 -20.47 -6.14
C LEU A 142 -5.44 -19.53 -6.75
N ASN A 143 -5.52 -18.28 -6.29
CA ASN A 143 -6.45 -17.27 -6.77
C ASN A 143 -5.84 -16.33 -7.81
N THR A 144 -4.55 -16.43 -8.09
CA THR A 144 -3.92 -15.68 -9.18
C THR A 144 -4.33 -16.33 -10.50
N GLN A 145 -5.50 -15.99 -11.01
CA GLN A 145 -5.81 -16.23 -12.42
C GLN A 145 -4.79 -15.42 -13.23
N VAL A 146 -3.86 -16.12 -13.85
CA VAL A 146 -3.01 -15.57 -14.89
C VAL A 146 -3.95 -15.04 -15.97
N ILE A 147 -4.22 -13.73 -15.96
CA ILE A 147 -4.91 -13.10 -17.09
C ILE A 147 -3.94 -13.24 -18.25
N PRO A 148 -4.22 -14.10 -19.26
CA PRO A 148 -3.33 -14.20 -20.40
C PRO A 148 -3.20 -12.80 -21.00
N PRO A 149 -2.00 -12.39 -21.45
CA PRO A 149 -1.84 -11.09 -22.10
C PRO A 149 -2.88 -11.02 -23.20
N LYS A 150 -3.72 -9.97 -23.19
CA LYS A 150 -4.67 -9.72 -24.28
C LYS A 150 -3.82 -9.67 -25.53
N THR A 151 -3.87 -10.73 -26.32
CA THR A 151 -3.31 -10.78 -27.66
C THR A 151 -3.93 -9.58 -28.36
N SER A 152 -3.11 -8.59 -28.67
CA SER A 152 -3.52 -7.48 -29.49
C SER A 152 -4.07 -8.11 -30.78
N THR A 153 -5.37 -8.04 -30.95
CA THR A 153 -6.04 -8.47 -32.17
C THR A 153 -5.32 -7.75 -33.29
N THR A 154 -4.58 -8.50 -34.06
CA THR A 154 -3.94 -8.07 -35.30
C THR A 154 -5.01 -7.32 -36.07
N ARG A 155 -4.86 -6.00 -36.24
CA ARG A 155 -5.67 -5.23 -37.15
C ARG A 155 -5.61 -5.97 -38.49
N GLN A 156 -6.73 -6.54 -38.94
CA GLN A 156 -6.87 -6.97 -40.31
C GLN A 156 -6.47 -5.78 -41.18
N PRO A 157 -5.64 -5.97 -42.20
CA PRO A 157 -5.35 -4.92 -43.14
C PRO A 157 -6.68 -4.47 -43.76
N ALA A 158 -6.96 -3.17 -43.65
CA ALA A 158 -8.13 -2.57 -44.28
C ALA A 158 -8.08 -2.96 -45.76
N LYS A 159 -9.17 -3.56 -46.26
CA LYS A 159 -9.34 -3.77 -47.70
C LYS A 159 -9.11 -2.44 -48.40
N PRO A 160 -8.35 -2.37 -49.50
CA PRO A 160 -8.19 -1.14 -50.25
C PRO A 160 -9.55 -0.64 -50.65
N ASN A 161 -9.85 0.60 -50.28
CA ASN A 161 -11.06 1.30 -50.67
C ASN A 161 -11.03 1.37 -52.22
N GLN A 162 -11.91 0.64 -52.90
CA GLN A 162 -12.15 0.85 -54.31
C GLN A 162 -12.66 2.29 -54.46
N LEU A 163 -11.83 3.14 -55.00
CA LEU A 163 -12.22 4.44 -55.50
C LEU A 163 -13.30 4.19 -56.58
N MET A 164 -14.53 4.45 -56.21
CA MET A 164 -15.59 4.60 -57.24
C MET A 164 -15.23 5.82 -58.04
N VAL A 165 -14.73 5.60 -59.21
CA VAL A 165 -14.63 6.63 -60.24
C VAL A 165 -16.05 6.88 -60.70
N SER A 166 -16.67 7.92 -60.22
CA SER A 166 -17.93 8.43 -60.75
C SER A 166 -17.82 9.92 -60.90
N ASP A 167 -18.14 10.31 -62.07
CA ASP A 167 -18.59 11.62 -62.53
C ASP A 167 -17.47 12.61 -62.86
N ALA A 168 -17.20 12.65 -64.15
CA ALA A 168 -16.55 13.74 -64.81
C ALA A 168 -17.26 15.05 -64.46
N LEU A 169 -16.49 16.00 -63.87
CA LEU A 169 -16.93 17.35 -63.61
C LEU A 169 -17.23 18.04 -64.97
N HIS A 170 -18.46 18.36 -65.22
CA HIS A 170 -18.87 19.17 -66.37
C HIS A 170 -18.86 20.66 -65.97
N CYS A 171 -18.29 21.50 -66.78
CA CYS A 171 -18.37 22.95 -66.63
C CYS A 171 -19.83 23.42 -66.85
N ALA A 172 -20.38 24.16 -65.89
CA ALA A 172 -21.76 24.65 -65.94
C ALA A 172 -22.02 25.63 -67.05
N ASP A 173 -21.00 26.28 -67.63
CA ASP A 173 -21.16 27.30 -68.63
C ASP A 173 -20.92 26.79 -70.07
N CYS A 174 -20.12 25.77 -70.32
CA CYS A 174 -19.80 25.30 -71.68
C CYS A 174 -20.01 23.81 -71.93
N GLY A 175 -20.35 23.01 -70.89
CA GLY A 175 -20.63 21.57 -71.02
C GLY A 175 -19.44 20.67 -71.34
N CYS A 176 -18.20 21.20 -71.29
CA CYS A 176 -16.99 20.42 -71.57
C CYS A 176 -16.52 19.60 -70.35
N THR A 177 -16.07 18.35 -70.56
CA THR A 177 -15.37 17.53 -69.58
C THR A 177 -13.96 18.06 -69.35
N ILE A 178 -13.56 18.21 -68.11
CA ILE A 178 -12.20 18.56 -67.73
C ILE A 178 -11.45 17.25 -67.46
N ASP A 179 -10.44 16.99 -68.30
CA ASP A 179 -9.47 15.88 -68.08
C ASP A 179 -8.50 16.20 -66.96
#